data_3d9b31ed1fc56afabe544d68a6921071
#
_entry.id   3d9b31ed1fc56afabe544d68a6921071
#
_cell.length_a   1.000
_cell.length_b   1.000
_cell.length_c   1.000
_cell.angle_alpha   90.00
_cell.angle_beta   90.00
_cell.angle_gamma   90.00
#
_symmetry.space_group_name_H-M   'P 1'
#
loop_
_entity.id
_entity.type
_entity.pdbx_description
1 polymer ?
#
loop_
_entity_poly.entity_id
_entity_poly.type
_entity_poly.pdbx_seq_one_letter_code
_entity_poly.pdbx_strand_id
1 'polypeptide(L)'
;GFDVRQNPKTGEVINTPQVSYVYIRDTAQINRYLAMDVVKNQFPKDLKFLYGMADKELREKEKVCILYAIKKRPGVDEPKLGGDHITDTRQDYDRVTGQPDVQMTMDNIGARTWEKLTGDNVGKPIAIVLDNLVYSAPAPSERISGGSSNITGSFSVEEAKDLANILKTGKLPAPAKIVQEQVVGPTLG
;
A
#
# COMPACT_ATOMS: atom_id res chain seq x y z
N GLY A 1 7.88 2.72 19.75
CA GLY A 1 9.28 2.81 19.36
C GLY A 1 9.34 2.70 17.86
N PHE A 2 10.13 3.56 17.23
CA PHE A 2 10.41 3.45 15.79
C PHE A 2 11.27 2.22 15.58
N ASP A 3 10.78 1.29 14.78
CA ASP A 3 11.54 0.09 14.44
C ASP A 3 12.53 0.48 13.34
N VAL A 4 13.72 0.91 13.74
CA VAL A 4 14.80 1.24 12.82
C VAL A 4 15.41 -0.08 12.36
N ARG A 5 14.97 -0.56 11.21
CA ARG A 5 15.59 -1.74 10.58
C ARG A 5 16.95 -1.35 10.03
N GLN A 6 17.99 -1.98 10.54
CA GLN A 6 19.33 -1.90 9.97
C GLN A 6 19.58 -3.11 9.07
N ASN A 7 20.26 -2.88 7.96
CA ASN A 7 20.76 -3.95 7.13
C ASN A 7 21.78 -4.77 7.95
N PRO A 8 21.54 -6.05 8.21
CA PRO A 8 22.42 -6.85 9.07
C PRO A 8 23.84 -7.03 8.51
N LYS A 9 24.04 -6.75 7.22
CA LYS A 9 25.34 -6.87 6.55
C LYS A 9 26.10 -5.54 6.45
N THR A 10 25.42 -4.41 6.31
CA THR A 10 26.06 -3.10 6.10
C THR A 10 25.91 -2.16 7.28
N GLY A 11 25.03 -2.45 8.23
CA GLY A 11 24.71 -1.56 9.35
C GLY A 11 23.93 -0.30 8.96
N GLU A 12 23.62 -0.14 7.66
CA GLU A 12 22.87 1.00 7.16
C GLU A 12 21.41 0.97 7.60
N VAL A 13 20.89 2.13 7.95
CA VAL A 13 19.47 2.29 8.30
C VAL A 13 18.62 2.08 7.03
N ILE A 14 17.80 1.04 7.05
CA ILE A 14 16.83 0.81 5.98
C ILE A 14 15.69 1.80 6.20
N ASN A 15 15.62 2.83 5.38
CA ASN A 15 14.51 3.78 5.37
C ASN A 15 13.25 3.06 4.86
N THR A 16 12.44 2.54 5.77
CA THR A 16 11.12 2.00 5.43
C THR A 16 10.08 3.11 5.54
N PRO A 17 9.08 3.16 4.63
CA PRO A 17 7.97 4.10 4.75
C PRO A 17 7.00 3.72 5.88
N GLN A 18 7.24 2.61 6.55
CA GLN A 18 6.44 2.10 7.66
C GLN A 18 6.76 2.87 8.93
N VAL A 19 5.76 3.53 9.50
CA VAL A 19 5.90 4.31 10.74
C VAL A 19 5.66 3.43 11.96
N SER A 20 4.57 2.66 11.96
CA SER A 20 4.17 1.83 13.09
C SER A 20 3.10 0.82 12.69
N TYR A 21 2.96 -0.22 13.51
CA TYR A 21 1.77 -1.07 13.53
C TYR A 21 0.69 -0.43 14.39
N VAL A 22 -0.53 -0.43 13.91
CA VAL A 22 -1.67 0.24 14.54
C VAL A 22 -2.85 -0.71 14.60
N TYR A 23 -3.53 -0.78 15.76
CA TYR A 23 -4.80 -1.48 15.84
C TYR A 23 -5.87 -0.71 15.05
N ILE A 24 -6.67 -1.43 14.25
CA ILE A 24 -7.71 -0.78 13.43
C ILE A 24 -8.68 0.01 14.31
N ARG A 25 -8.99 -0.45 15.51
CA ARG A 25 -9.84 0.27 16.48
C ARG A 25 -9.30 1.65 16.87
N ASP A 26 -7.97 1.86 16.81
CA ASP A 26 -7.31 3.09 17.24
C ASP A 26 -7.10 4.10 16.10
N THR A 27 -7.39 3.72 14.85
CA THR A 27 -7.17 4.57 13.67
C THR A 27 -7.91 5.90 13.75
N ALA A 28 -9.16 5.89 14.26
CA ALA A 28 -9.95 7.12 14.44
C ALA A 28 -9.32 8.08 15.44
N GLN A 29 -8.71 7.57 16.51
CA GLN A 29 -8.02 8.37 17.52
C GLN A 29 -6.71 8.93 16.97
N ILE A 30 -5.94 8.10 16.26
CA ILE A 30 -4.69 8.51 15.61
C ILE A 30 -4.96 9.60 14.58
N ASN A 31 -6.01 9.47 13.76
CA ASN A 31 -6.39 10.48 12.79
C ASN A 31 -6.73 11.82 13.46
N ARG A 32 -7.39 11.79 14.62
CA ARG A 32 -7.65 13.01 15.40
C ARG A 32 -6.35 13.68 15.86
N TYR A 33 -5.38 12.91 16.34
CA TYR A 33 -4.07 13.44 16.72
C TYR A 33 -3.30 14.00 15.53
N LEU A 34 -3.23 13.26 14.42
CA LEU A 34 -2.56 13.71 13.20
C LEU A 34 -3.22 14.93 12.56
N ALA A 35 -4.52 15.17 12.84
CA ALA A 35 -5.26 16.33 12.36
C ALA A 35 -5.02 17.62 13.18
N MET A 36 -4.46 17.53 14.39
CA MET A 36 -4.17 18.68 15.23
C MET A 36 -3.10 19.58 14.59
N ASP A 37 -3.30 20.89 14.57
CA ASP A 37 -2.37 21.84 13.95
C ASP A 37 -0.96 21.78 14.57
N VAL A 38 -0.89 21.58 15.89
CA VAL A 38 0.38 21.40 16.62
C VAL A 38 1.14 20.18 16.08
N VAL A 39 0.45 19.11 15.72
CA VAL A 39 1.05 17.87 15.18
C VAL A 39 1.37 18.05 13.71
N LYS A 40 0.43 18.57 12.90
CA LYS A 40 0.64 18.83 11.48
C LYS A 40 1.85 19.70 11.20
N ASN A 41 2.06 20.72 12.00
CA ASN A 41 3.16 21.68 11.83
C ASN A 41 4.54 21.07 12.16
N GLN A 42 4.60 19.87 12.75
CA GLN A 42 5.85 19.14 13.00
C GLN A 42 6.33 18.35 11.77
N PHE A 43 5.46 18.16 10.78
CA PHE A 43 5.76 17.35 9.60
C PHE A 43 5.91 18.19 8.35
N PRO A 44 6.70 17.73 7.37
CA PRO A 44 6.78 18.36 6.06
C PRO A 44 5.40 18.44 5.39
N LYS A 45 5.12 19.54 4.67
CA LYS A 45 3.83 19.75 3.98
C LYS A 45 3.54 18.74 2.87
N ASP A 46 4.58 18.07 2.37
CA ASP A 46 4.51 17.03 1.34
C ASP A 46 4.37 15.61 1.93
N LEU A 47 4.21 15.50 3.26
CA LEU A 47 3.95 14.23 3.92
C LEU A 47 2.43 13.95 4.01
N LYS A 48 2.05 12.71 3.71
CA LYS A 48 0.71 12.17 3.94
C LYS A 48 0.81 10.84 4.68
N PHE A 49 0.01 10.68 5.73
CA PHE A 49 -0.11 9.40 6.42
C PHE A 49 -1.24 8.59 5.80
N LEU A 50 -0.97 7.32 5.50
CA LEU A 50 -1.96 6.37 4.99
C LEU A 50 -1.82 5.04 5.72
N TYR A 51 -2.93 4.32 5.84
CA TYR A 51 -2.92 2.98 6.40
C TYR A 51 -2.72 1.93 5.31
N GLY A 52 -2.04 0.85 5.67
CA GLY A 52 -1.96 -0.36 4.85
C GLY A 52 -3.20 -1.24 5.02
N MET A 53 -3.26 -2.28 4.21
CA MET A 53 -4.23 -3.35 4.38
C MET A 53 -4.12 -3.96 5.78
N ALA A 54 -5.24 -4.47 6.28
CA ALA A 54 -5.25 -5.19 7.55
C ALA A 54 -4.39 -6.46 7.44
N ASP A 55 -3.43 -6.61 8.35
CA ASP A 55 -2.63 -7.82 8.42
C ASP A 55 -3.46 -8.95 9.05
N LYS A 56 -3.65 -10.02 8.30
CA LYS A 56 -4.44 -11.18 8.74
C LYS A 56 -3.64 -12.13 9.64
N GLU A 57 -2.31 -12.09 9.55
CA GLU A 57 -1.43 -13.06 10.23
C GLU A 57 -1.00 -12.60 11.63
N LEU A 58 -0.95 -11.30 11.89
CA LEU A 58 -0.30 -10.78 13.09
C LEU A 58 -1.04 -11.02 14.41
N ARG A 59 -2.36 -11.26 14.43
CA ARG A 59 -3.08 -11.73 15.65
C ARG A 59 -4.50 -12.21 15.34
N GLU A 60 -4.82 -13.40 15.73
CA GLU A 60 -6.16 -14.02 15.62
C GLU A 60 -7.31 -13.23 16.28
N LYS A 61 -7.02 -12.31 17.19
CA LYS A 61 -8.02 -11.58 17.98
C LYS A 61 -8.11 -10.07 17.71
N GLU A 62 -7.08 -9.46 17.13
CA GLU A 62 -7.05 -8.00 16.94
C GLU A 62 -6.50 -7.65 15.57
N LYS A 63 -7.32 -7.01 14.74
CA LYS A 63 -6.91 -6.55 13.41
C LYS A 63 -5.92 -5.40 13.51
N VAL A 64 -4.74 -5.58 12.93
CA VAL A 64 -3.65 -4.62 12.89
C VAL A 64 -3.42 -4.18 11.45
N CYS A 65 -3.04 -2.94 11.24
CA CYS A 65 -2.58 -2.41 9.97
C CYS A 65 -1.29 -1.61 10.16
N ILE A 66 -0.58 -1.37 9.08
CA ILE A 66 0.64 -0.56 9.11
C ILE A 66 0.27 0.89 8.80
N LEU A 67 0.80 1.84 9.56
CA LEU A 67 0.76 3.26 9.24
C LEU A 67 1.99 3.60 8.39
N TYR A 68 1.76 4.16 7.20
CA TYR A 68 2.78 4.60 6.26
C TYR A 68 2.90 6.11 6.23
N ALA A 69 4.14 6.60 6.08
CA ALA A 69 4.45 7.99 5.77
C ALA A 69 4.78 8.09 4.27
N ILE A 70 3.91 8.72 3.51
CA ILE A 70 4.02 8.82 2.04
C ILE A 70 4.40 10.24 1.66
N LYS A 71 5.42 10.38 0.81
CA LYS A 71 5.76 11.66 0.21
C LYS A 71 4.89 11.92 -1.00
N LYS A 72 4.12 13.01 -0.96
CA LYS A 72 3.29 13.48 -2.09
C LYS A 72 3.93 14.69 -2.77
N ARG A 73 3.45 15.06 -3.95
CA ARG A 73 3.81 16.33 -4.56
C ARG A 73 3.15 17.48 -3.79
N PRO A 74 3.86 18.58 -3.46
CA PRO A 74 3.25 19.72 -2.78
C PRO A 74 2.08 20.28 -3.60
N GLY A 75 0.91 20.44 -2.95
CA GLY A 75 -0.26 21.03 -3.59
C GLY A 75 -1.01 20.14 -4.60
N VAL A 76 -0.58 18.87 -4.78
CA VAL A 76 -1.20 17.91 -5.71
C VAL A 76 -1.55 16.65 -4.93
N ASP A 77 -2.83 16.30 -4.91
CA ASP A 77 -3.31 15.06 -4.27
C ASP A 77 -3.34 13.87 -5.23
N GLU A 78 -3.21 14.13 -6.54
CA GLU A 78 -3.19 13.10 -7.56
C GLU A 78 -1.87 12.31 -7.56
N PRO A 79 -1.92 10.98 -7.81
CA PRO A 79 -0.74 10.16 -7.94
C PRO A 79 0.10 10.58 -9.14
N LYS A 80 1.39 10.25 -9.14
CA LYS A 80 2.27 10.48 -10.31
C LYS A 80 1.87 9.61 -11.49
N LEU A 81 1.40 8.39 -11.22
CA LEU A 81 0.84 7.46 -12.19
C LEU A 81 -0.57 7.12 -11.75
N GLY A 82 -1.57 7.49 -12.54
CA GLY A 82 -2.97 7.15 -12.33
C GLY A 82 -3.29 5.76 -12.87
N GLY A 83 -4.35 5.16 -12.35
CA GLY A 83 -4.84 3.85 -12.82
C GLY A 83 -5.39 3.86 -14.24
N ASP A 84 -5.75 5.03 -14.76
CA ASP A 84 -6.20 5.26 -16.14
C ASP A 84 -5.13 4.93 -17.20
N HIS A 85 -3.86 4.92 -16.82
CA HIS A 85 -2.74 4.51 -17.67
C HIS A 85 -2.40 3.02 -17.59
N ILE A 86 -3.13 2.25 -16.77
CA ILE A 86 -2.97 0.81 -16.65
C ILE A 86 -3.92 0.14 -17.65
N THR A 87 -3.38 -0.56 -18.65
CA THR A 87 -4.15 -1.18 -19.72
C THR A 87 -4.55 -2.61 -19.42
N ASP A 88 -3.71 -3.34 -18.69
CA ASP A 88 -4.02 -4.69 -18.24
C ASP A 88 -3.29 -5.05 -16.95
N THR A 89 -3.92 -5.89 -16.15
CA THR A 89 -3.34 -6.47 -14.95
C THR A 89 -3.82 -7.90 -14.78
N ARG A 90 -2.92 -8.75 -14.30
CA ARG A 90 -3.25 -10.14 -13.99
C ARG A 90 -2.42 -10.64 -12.82
N GLN A 91 -2.97 -11.55 -12.06
CA GLN A 91 -2.20 -12.33 -11.10
C GLN A 91 -1.30 -13.31 -11.86
N ASP A 92 -0.06 -13.41 -11.40
CA ASP A 92 0.95 -14.33 -11.92
C ASP A 92 1.77 -14.88 -10.74
N TYR A 93 2.85 -15.58 -11.03
CA TYR A 93 3.80 -16.06 -10.04
C TYR A 93 5.21 -15.59 -10.39
N ASP A 94 5.89 -15.06 -9.42
CA ASP A 94 7.32 -14.75 -9.55
C ASP A 94 8.10 -16.01 -9.88
N ARG A 95 8.85 -15.98 -10.98
CA ARG A 95 9.54 -17.16 -11.52
C ARG A 95 10.72 -17.63 -10.66
N VAL A 96 11.22 -16.78 -9.79
CA VAL A 96 12.38 -17.07 -8.93
C VAL A 96 11.92 -17.58 -7.57
N THR A 97 10.94 -16.92 -6.98
CA THR A 97 10.47 -17.21 -5.62
C THR A 97 9.25 -18.13 -5.60
N GLY A 98 8.51 -18.25 -6.72
CA GLY A 98 7.24 -18.96 -6.78
C GLY A 98 6.09 -18.29 -6.02
N GLN A 99 6.31 -17.09 -5.49
CA GLN A 99 5.29 -16.33 -4.76
C GLN A 99 4.30 -15.67 -5.72
N PRO A 100 3.03 -15.52 -5.32
CA PRO A 100 2.07 -14.76 -6.10
C PRO A 100 2.52 -13.32 -6.30
N ASP A 101 2.45 -12.84 -7.54
CA ASP A 101 2.70 -11.46 -7.92
C ASP A 101 1.56 -10.91 -8.79
N VAL A 102 1.63 -9.63 -9.12
CA VAL A 102 0.69 -8.98 -10.03
C VAL A 102 1.46 -8.37 -11.18
N GLN A 103 1.25 -8.91 -12.39
CA GLN A 103 1.76 -8.31 -13.60
C GLN A 103 0.87 -7.14 -14.02
N MET A 104 1.50 -6.03 -14.34
CA MET A 104 0.85 -4.78 -14.75
C MET A 104 1.41 -4.33 -16.10
N THR A 105 0.53 -3.96 -17.03
CA THR A 105 0.88 -3.38 -18.33
C THR A 105 0.29 -1.98 -18.43
N MET A 106 1.04 -1.06 -19.00
CA MET A 106 0.70 0.35 -19.10
C MET A 106 0.67 0.80 -20.57
N ASP A 107 -0.09 1.87 -20.83
CA ASP A 107 0.01 2.59 -22.10
C ASP A 107 1.34 3.35 -22.24
N ASN A 108 1.57 4.00 -23.36
CA ASN A 108 2.81 4.71 -23.66
C ASN A 108 3.10 5.87 -22.68
N ILE A 109 2.06 6.53 -22.14
CA ILE A 109 2.18 7.63 -21.19
C ILE A 109 2.54 7.07 -19.82
N GLY A 110 1.82 6.04 -19.39
CA GLY A 110 2.09 5.31 -18.15
C GLY A 110 3.48 4.72 -18.13
N ALA A 111 3.90 4.08 -19.23
CA ALA A 111 5.23 3.48 -19.37
C ALA A 111 6.36 4.50 -19.13
N ARG A 112 6.28 5.68 -19.76
CA ARG A 112 7.28 6.77 -19.56
C ARG A 112 7.25 7.31 -18.14
N THR A 113 6.06 7.46 -17.58
CA THR A 113 5.87 7.95 -16.20
C THR A 113 6.44 6.96 -15.21
N TRP A 114 6.18 5.65 -15.41
CA TRP A 114 6.69 4.57 -14.57
C TRP A 114 8.20 4.44 -14.66
N GLU A 115 8.75 4.48 -15.87
CA GLU A 115 10.20 4.47 -16.09
C GLU A 115 10.90 5.59 -15.34
N LYS A 116 10.36 6.82 -15.43
CA LYS A 116 10.89 7.95 -14.67
C LYS A 116 10.75 7.76 -13.18
N LEU A 117 9.56 7.35 -12.72
CA LEU A 117 9.25 7.15 -11.31
C LEU A 117 10.16 6.10 -10.68
N THR A 118 10.34 4.96 -11.34
CA THR A 118 11.23 3.89 -10.85
C THR A 118 12.70 4.30 -10.91
N GLY A 119 13.12 4.99 -11.98
CA GLY A 119 14.48 5.50 -12.10
C GLY A 119 14.85 6.53 -11.02
N ASP A 120 13.93 7.43 -10.67
CA ASP A 120 14.14 8.45 -9.62
C ASP A 120 14.10 7.83 -8.18
N ASN A 121 13.60 6.60 -8.04
CA ASN A 121 13.36 5.95 -6.75
C ASN A 121 14.00 4.55 -6.66
N VAL A 122 15.09 4.29 -7.37
CA VAL A 122 15.83 3.03 -7.22
C VAL A 122 16.23 2.83 -5.75
N GLY A 123 15.92 1.67 -5.19
CA GLY A 123 16.16 1.33 -3.79
C GLY A 123 15.24 2.03 -2.80
N LYS A 124 14.27 2.85 -3.26
CA LYS A 124 13.30 3.54 -2.40
C LYS A 124 11.90 3.01 -2.66
N PRO A 125 11.09 2.78 -1.61
CA PRO A 125 9.74 2.26 -1.78
C PRO A 125 8.84 3.20 -2.58
N ILE A 126 8.05 2.62 -3.49
CA ILE A 126 6.97 3.30 -4.23
C ILE A 126 5.66 2.73 -3.73
N ALA A 127 4.83 3.56 -3.09
CA ALA A 127 3.56 3.10 -2.57
C ALA A 127 2.52 2.94 -3.69
N ILE A 128 1.87 1.78 -3.70
CA ILE A 128 0.68 1.50 -4.51
C ILE A 128 -0.53 1.77 -3.63
N VAL A 129 -1.24 2.85 -3.94
CA VAL A 129 -2.34 3.36 -3.13
C VAL A 129 -3.64 3.29 -3.91
N LEU A 130 -4.66 2.70 -3.30
CA LEU A 130 -6.02 2.60 -3.83
C LEU A 130 -6.99 2.98 -2.70
N ASP A 131 -7.91 3.89 -2.98
CA ASP A 131 -8.89 4.39 -2.01
C ASP A 131 -8.29 4.81 -0.65
N ASN A 132 -7.14 5.50 -0.69
CA ASN A 132 -6.36 5.92 0.47
C ASN A 132 -5.81 4.77 1.35
N LEU A 133 -5.78 3.54 0.84
CA LEU A 133 -5.11 2.40 1.48
C LEU A 133 -3.84 2.03 0.70
N VAL A 134 -2.76 1.74 1.41
CA VAL A 134 -1.51 1.23 0.84
C VAL A 134 -1.63 -0.28 0.71
N TYR A 135 -1.65 -0.77 -0.52
CA TYR A 135 -1.69 -2.20 -0.83
C TYR A 135 -0.31 -2.83 -0.78
N SER A 136 0.67 -2.11 -1.30
CA SER A 136 2.06 -2.56 -1.35
C SER A 136 2.98 -1.36 -1.47
N ALA A 137 4.23 -1.51 -1.11
CA ALA A 137 5.26 -0.48 -1.26
C ALA A 137 6.60 -1.10 -1.67
N PRO A 138 6.68 -1.71 -2.88
CA PRO A 138 7.92 -2.31 -3.36
C PRO A 138 8.98 -1.25 -3.65
N ALA A 139 10.25 -1.61 -3.44
CA ALA A 139 11.38 -0.79 -3.84
C ALA A 139 11.94 -1.35 -5.16
N PRO A 140 11.91 -0.59 -6.27
CA PRO A 140 12.50 -1.02 -7.52
C PRO A 140 14.02 -1.19 -7.36
N SER A 141 14.56 -2.30 -7.85
CA SER A 141 16.01 -2.55 -7.89
C SER A 141 16.71 -1.78 -9.00
N GLU A 142 15.95 -1.40 -10.03
CA GLU A 142 16.44 -0.68 -11.21
C GLU A 142 15.33 0.18 -11.84
N ARG A 143 15.69 0.98 -12.82
CA ARG A 143 14.73 1.68 -13.70
C ARG A 143 13.97 0.68 -14.54
N ILE A 144 12.65 0.71 -14.48
CA ILE A 144 11.77 -0.22 -15.21
C ILE A 144 11.22 0.49 -16.45
N SER A 145 11.68 0.04 -17.63
CA SER A 145 11.23 0.56 -18.92
C SER A 145 10.30 -0.47 -19.62
N GLY A 146 9.69 -0.04 -20.75
CA GLY A 146 8.92 -0.94 -21.61
C GLY A 146 7.44 -1.12 -21.24
N GLY A 147 6.94 -0.44 -20.20
CA GLY A 147 5.51 -0.39 -19.89
C GLY A 147 4.92 -1.67 -19.30
N SER A 148 5.77 -2.62 -18.88
CA SER A 148 5.36 -3.80 -18.13
C SER A 148 6.13 -3.87 -16.81
N SER A 149 5.47 -4.26 -15.73
CA SER A 149 6.07 -4.35 -14.41
C SER A 149 5.38 -5.42 -13.58
N ASN A 150 6.13 -6.06 -12.69
CA ASN A 150 5.59 -6.97 -11.71
C ASN A 150 5.57 -6.30 -10.34
N ILE A 151 4.42 -6.37 -9.67
CA ILE A 151 4.25 -5.93 -8.30
C ILE A 151 4.45 -7.15 -7.42
N THR A 152 5.58 -7.17 -6.73
CA THR A 152 5.92 -8.23 -5.79
C THR A 152 5.55 -7.83 -4.37
N GLY A 153 5.21 -8.81 -3.54
CA GLY A 153 4.86 -8.61 -2.14
C GLY A 153 4.56 -9.95 -1.47
N SER A 154 4.28 -9.93 -0.17
CA SER A 154 3.81 -11.11 0.55
C SER A 154 2.31 -11.29 0.32
N PHE A 155 1.91 -11.56 -0.92
CA PHE A 155 0.51 -11.77 -1.29
C PHE A 155 0.11 -13.24 -1.19
N SER A 156 -1.09 -13.48 -0.68
CA SER A 156 -1.81 -14.72 -1.02
C SER A 156 -2.28 -14.65 -2.49
N VAL A 157 -2.62 -15.79 -3.06
CA VAL A 157 -3.17 -15.85 -4.44
C VAL A 157 -4.43 -14.98 -4.57
N GLU A 158 -5.28 -14.98 -3.53
CA GLU A 158 -6.51 -14.19 -3.50
C GLU A 158 -6.21 -12.69 -3.47
N GLU A 159 -5.29 -12.26 -2.60
CA GLU A 159 -4.88 -10.85 -2.52
C GLU A 159 -4.25 -10.35 -3.81
N ALA A 160 -3.43 -11.18 -4.49
CA ALA A 160 -2.88 -10.82 -5.79
C ALA A 160 -3.96 -10.70 -6.88
N LYS A 161 -4.96 -11.59 -6.88
CA LYS A 161 -6.12 -11.49 -7.78
C LYS A 161 -6.95 -10.24 -7.51
N ASP A 162 -7.23 -9.96 -6.24
CA ASP A 162 -7.99 -8.77 -5.85
C ASP A 162 -7.25 -7.51 -6.26
N LEU A 163 -5.93 -7.43 -6.00
CA LEU A 163 -5.10 -6.30 -6.42
C LEU A 163 -5.10 -6.13 -7.95
N ALA A 164 -4.96 -7.23 -8.71
CA ALA A 164 -5.03 -7.19 -10.16
C ALA A 164 -6.38 -6.65 -10.65
N ASN A 165 -7.49 -7.12 -10.09
CA ASN A 165 -8.83 -6.65 -10.45
C ASN A 165 -9.03 -5.17 -10.14
N ILE A 166 -8.58 -4.71 -8.98
CA ILE A 166 -8.69 -3.32 -8.55
C ILE A 166 -7.86 -2.40 -9.46
N LEU A 167 -6.63 -2.78 -9.77
CA LEU A 167 -5.77 -2.03 -10.68
C LEU A 167 -6.37 -1.93 -12.09
N LYS A 168 -7.03 -3.00 -12.57
CA LYS A 168 -7.69 -3.03 -13.88
C LYS A 168 -8.94 -2.16 -13.93
N THR A 169 -9.72 -2.13 -12.87
CA THR A 169 -11.01 -1.42 -12.83
C THR A 169 -10.90 0.01 -12.32
N GLY A 170 -9.79 0.35 -11.67
CA GLY A 170 -9.62 1.62 -10.95
C GLY A 170 -10.58 1.79 -9.78
N LYS A 171 -11.32 0.74 -9.41
CA LYS A 171 -12.29 0.75 -8.31
C LYS A 171 -12.17 -0.53 -7.51
N LEU A 172 -12.21 -0.41 -6.20
CA LEU A 172 -12.46 -1.57 -5.34
C LEU A 172 -13.76 -2.25 -5.78
N PRO A 173 -13.81 -3.58 -5.88
CA PRO A 173 -15.08 -4.27 -5.83
C PRO A 173 -15.78 -3.75 -4.56
N ALA A 174 -17.05 -3.38 -4.69
CA ALA A 174 -17.83 -2.70 -3.65
C ALA A 174 -17.47 -3.27 -2.27
N PRO A 175 -17.18 -2.42 -1.26
CA PRO A 175 -16.74 -2.91 0.03
C PRO A 175 -17.76 -3.95 0.49
N ALA A 176 -17.27 -5.15 0.76
CA ALA A 176 -18.11 -6.15 1.39
C ALA A 176 -18.63 -5.49 2.67
N LYS A 177 -19.90 -5.07 2.67
CA LYS A 177 -20.55 -4.59 3.88
C LYS A 177 -20.36 -5.72 4.88
N ILE A 178 -19.63 -5.44 5.95
CA ILE A 178 -19.67 -6.28 7.14
C ILE A 178 -21.15 -6.26 7.53
N VAL A 179 -21.87 -7.32 7.16
CA VAL A 179 -23.24 -7.55 7.64
C VAL A 179 -23.06 -7.64 9.15
N GLN A 180 -23.62 -6.68 9.85
CA GLN A 180 -23.66 -6.65 11.30
C GLN A 180 -24.18 -8.03 11.73
N GLU A 181 -23.34 -8.79 12.40
CA GLU A 181 -23.74 -10.06 13.00
C GLU A 181 -24.79 -9.73 14.05
N GLN A 182 -26.03 -9.94 13.69
CA GLN A 182 -27.14 -9.80 14.64
C GLN A 182 -27.02 -10.98 15.62
N VAL A 183 -26.42 -10.69 16.77
CA VAL A 183 -26.46 -11.63 17.90
C VAL A 183 -27.91 -11.72 18.30
N VAL A 184 -28.58 -12.76 17.84
CA VAL A 184 -29.90 -13.14 18.35
C VAL A 184 -29.66 -13.64 19.77
N GLY A 185 -29.95 -12.80 20.75
CA GLY A 185 -29.96 -13.19 22.13
C GLY A 185 -31.01 -14.31 22.34
N PRO A 186 -30.73 -15.27 23.23
CA PRO A 186 -31.73 -16.31 23.54
C PRO A 186 -33.00 -15.67 24.11
N THR A 187 -34.10 -15.84 23.41
CA THR A 187 -35.44 -15.55 23.94
C THR A 187 -35.70 -16.53 25.08
N LEU A 188 -35.66 -16.01 26.32
CA LEU A 188 -36.20 -16.75 27.47
C LEU A 188 -37.69 -16.81 27.29
N GLY A 189 -38.18 -18.02 27.05
CA GLY A 189 -39.58 -18.39 27.18
C GLY A 189 -39.94 -18.71 28.63
#